data_4bbe8f06a5153c8ff2b136a4705d805a
#
_entry.id   4bbe8f06a5153c8ff2b136a4705d805a
#
_cell.length_a   1.000
_cell.length_b   1.000
_cell.length_c   1.000
_cell.angle_alpha   90.00
_cell.angle_beta   90.00
_cell.angle_gamma   90.00
#
_symmetry.space_group_name_H-M   'P 1'
#
loop_
_entity.id
_entity.type
_entity.pdbx_description
1 polymer ?
#
loop_
_entity_poly.entity_id
_entity_poly.type
_entity_poly.pdbx_seq_one_letter_code
_entity_poly.pdbx_strand_id
1 'polypeptide(L)'
;MMENLQYVMLQSRTSKLQSNAWVTEGLYTFCCQVMFESGFLTLFGKEFNSNHDKNLASKQETERAHILNALENFKEFDRIFPALVAGLPIHLFKSAHSAREKLGEALLHKNLLKRDNLSELVTLRMFLNDTLSTFDDMEKAKTHVAVLWASQANTIPATFWSLFYLLKSPEAMRAATKEVQSILESAGEKISLDGKHISLNRKQLDNMPVLDSIIKEAMRLSSASMTFRVAKEDFALHLQNDFYNIRRDDIVALYPQLLHFDPEIYADPLTFKYDRFLNENGEEKTDFYRNGRKLKSIPCRTGYFATSQ
;
A
#
# COMPACT_ATOMS: atom_id res chain seq x y z
N MET A 1 3.78 8.45 9.44
CA MET A 1 4.14 7.95 8.09
C MET A 1 4.90 8.99 7.28
N MET A 2 4.44 10.22 7.11
CA MET A 2 5.18 11.27 6.35
C MET A 2 6.59 11.50 6.87
N GLU A 3 6.77 11.61 8.18
CA GLU A 3 8.09 11.77 8.80
C GLU A 3 9.03 10.60 8.46
N ASN A 4 8.56 9.37 8.55
CA ASN A 4 9.36 8.20 8.18
C ASN A 4 9.65 8.14 6.67
N LEU A 5 8.70 8.56 5.82
CA LEU A 5 8.93 8.66 4.38
C LEU A 5 10.02 9.69 4.06
N GLN A 6 9.98 10.87 4.69
CA GLN A 6 11.01 11.90 4.55
C GLN A 6 12.37 11.42 5.08
N TYR A 7 12.39 10.74 6.23
CA TYR A 7 13.60 10.12 6.76
C TYR A 7 14.23 9.14 5.77
N VAL A 8 13.43 8.24 5.20
CA VAL A 8 13.90 7.25 4.22
C VAL A 8 14.43 7.92 2.96
N MET A 9 13.71 8.93 2.45
CA MET A 9 14.09 9.64 1.23
C MET A 9 15.33 10.53 1.39
N LEU A 10 15.47 11.22 2.52
CA LEU A 10 16.48 12.25 2.72
C LEU A 10 17.69 11.76 3.49
N GLN A 11 17.53 10.91 4.48
CA GLN A 11 18.63 10.51 5.39
C GLN A 11 19.14 9.09 5.13
N SER A 12 18.24 8.13 5.00
CA SER A 12 18.62 6.72 4.83
C SER A 12 19.32 6.45 3.48
N ARG A 13 19.07 7.27 2.46
CA ARG A 13 19.67 7.14 1.11
C ARG A 13 20.89 8.04 0.88
N THR A 14 21.06 9.09 1.67
CA THR A 14 22.14 10.09 1.48
C THR A 14 23.53 9.57 1.78
N SER A 15 23.72 8.50 2.56
CA SER A 15 25.04 7.89 2.74
C SER A 15 25.71 7.43 1.43
N LYS A 16 24.89 7.17 0.38
CA LYS A 16 25.37 6.90 -0.98
C LYS A 16 25.52 8.16 -1.85
N LEU A 17 25.03 9.32 -1.41
CA LEU A 17 25.00 10.58 -2.15
C LEU A 17 26.12 11.56 -1.77
N GLN A 18 27.19 11.11 -1.09
CA GLN A 18 28.37 11.93 -0.82
C GLN A 18 29.15 12.36 -2.07
N SER A 19 28.75 11.89 -3.23
CA SER A 19 29.13 12.46 -4.53
C SER A 19 27.87 13.07 -5.18
N ASN A 20 27.98 14.24 -5.78
CA ASN A 20 26.92 14.88 -6.62
C ASN A 20 26.58 14.05 -7.88
N ALA A 21 26.64 12.72 -7.80
CA ALA A 21 26.41 11.81 -8.91
C ALA A 21 24.94 11.37 -8.93
N TRP A 22 24.32 11.42 -10.08
CA TRP A 22 23.03 10.82 -10.35
C TRP A 22 23.08 9.31 -10.09
N VAL A 23 22.09 8.78 -9.40
CA VAL A 23 21.91 7.34 -9.19
C VAL A 23 20.76 6.86 -10.06
N THR A 24 21.03 5.87 -10.91
CA THR A 24 19.99 5.20 -11.71
C THR A 24 19.54 3.93 -10.98
N GLU A 25 18.24 3.81 -10.78
CA GLU A 25 17.61 2.68 -10.10
C GLU A 25 16.32 2.29 -10.80
N GLY A 26 15.95 1.00 -10.75
CA GLY A 26 14.66 0.54 -11.28
C GLY A 26 13.50 1.09 -10.44
N LEU A 27 12.48 1.67 -11.09
CA LEU A 27 11.35 2.30 -10.42
C LEU A 27 10.65 1.35 -9.42
N TYR A 28 10.45 0.08 -9.79
CA TYR A 28 9.82 -0.89 -8.90
C TYR A 28 10.68 -1.17 -7.65
N THR A 29 11.99 -1.33 -7.83
CA THR A 29 12.94 -1.51 -6.72
C THR A 29 12.91 -0.31 -5.80
N PHE A 30 12.90 0.90 -6.35
CA PHE A 30 12.75 2.14 -5.61
C PHE A 30 11.46 2.14 -4.76
N CYS A 31 10.31 1.85 -5.38
CA CYS A 31 9.03 1.80 -4.68
C CYS A 31 9.03 0.74 -3.57
N CYS A 32 9.56 -0.46 -3.84
CA CYS A 32 9.67 -1.52 -2.84
C CYS A 32 10.46 -1.05 -1.61
N GLN A 33 11.64 -0.49 -1.83
CA GLN A 33 12.51 -0.08 -0.73
C GLN A 33 11.90 1.08 0.08
N VAL A 34 11.45 2.13 -0.62
CA VAL A 34 10.93 3.34 0.05
C VAL A 34 9.64 3.04 0.81
N MET A 35 8.69 2.35 0.18
CA MET A 35 7.39 2.08 0.80
C MET A 35 7.52 1.06 1.92
N PHE A 36 8.31 0.00 1.73
CA PHE A 36 8.51 -1.01 2.77
C PHE A 36 9.24 -0.43 3.98
N GLU A 37 10.36 0.27 3.79
CA GLU A 37 11.14 0.86 4.88
C GLU A 37 10.30 1.88 5.66
N SER A 38 9.62 2.81 4.98
CA SER A 38 8.77 3.81 5.65
C SER A 38 7.57 3.18 6.36
N GLY A 39 6.94 2.17 5.77
CA GLY A 39 5.81 1.45 6.34
C GLY A 39 6.23 0.58 7.53
N PHE A 40 7.37 -0.10 7.45
CA PHE A 40 7.94 -0.88 8.55
C PHE A 40 8.23 0.00 9.76
N LEU A 41 8.92 1.14 9.54
CA LEU A 41 9.20 2.12 10.59
C LEU A 41 7.93 2.74 11.17
N THR A 42 6.90 2.91 10.36
CA THR A 42 5.62 3.48 10.83
C THR A 42 4.84 2.48 11.70
N LEU A 43 4.87 1.20 11.37
CA LEU A 43 4.18 0.16 12.14
C LEU A 43 4.97 -0.24 13.39
N PHE A 44 6.26 -0.52 13.20
CA PHE A 44 7.08 -1.17 14.23
C PHE A 44 8.10 -0.24 14.86
N GLY A 45 8.08 1.06 14.55
CA GLY A 45 8.98 2.06 15.14
C GLY A 45 10.43 1.89 14.71
N LYS A 46 11.34 2.55 15.44
CA LYS A 46 12.79 2.53 15.24
C LYS A 46 13.47 1.80 16.42
N GLU A 47 14.63 1.20 16.21
CA GLU A 47 15.40 0.70 17.34
C GLU A 47 15.76 1.83 18.30
N PHE A 48 15.70 1.53 19.60
CA PHE A 48 15.96 2.48 20.67
C PHE A 48 17.39 3.08 20.53
N ASN A 49 17.47 4.36 20.22
CA ASN A 49 18.71 5.11 20.17
C ASN A 49 18.79 6.02 21.39
N SER A 50 19.59 5.65 22.40
CA SER A 50 19.94 6.62 23.43
C SER A 50 20.69 7.79 22.75
N ASN A 51 20.20 9.02 22.92
CA ASN A 51 20.70 10.25 22.26
C ASN A 51 22.19 10.59 22.55
N HIS A 52 22.95 9.71 23.19
CA HIS A 52 24.34 9.89 23.56
C HIS A 52 25.32 8.92 22.89
N ASP A 53 24.89 8.13 21.90
CA ASP A 53 25.74 7.12 21.27
C ASP A 53 26.59 7.73 20.14
N LYS A 54 27.92 7.66 20.31
CA LYS A 54 28.93 8.10 19.32
C LYS A 54 28.90 7.30 18.00
N ASN A 55 28.07 6.24 17.89
CA ASN A 55 27.98 5.34 16.73
C ASN A 55 26.58 5.36 16.05
N LEU A 56 25.91 6.51 16.08
CA LEU A 56 24.55 6.63 15.55
C LEU A 56 24.44 6.21 14.06
N ALA A 57 25.38 6.63 13.23
CA ALA A 57 25.39 6.30 11.80
C ALA A 57 25.53 4.80 11.54
N SER A 58 26.40 4.10 12.27
CA SER A 58 26.57 2.64 12.15
C SER A 58 25.32 1.86 12.60
N LYS A 59 24.61 2.35 13.62
CA LYS A 59 23.36 1.74 14.08
C LYS A 59 22.23 1.92 13.07
N GLN A 60 22.11 3.11 12.48
CA GLN A 60 21.14 3.40 11.44
C GLN A 60 21.37 2.52 10.20
N GLU A 61 22.61 2.30 9.81
CA GLU A 61 22.97 1.41 8.71
C GLU A 61 22.63 -0.05 9.03
N THR A 62 22.88 -0.49 10.26
CA THR A 62 22.51 -1.84 10.73
C THR A 62 21.00 -2.03 10.74
N GLU A 63 20.25 -1.07 11.28
CA GLU A 63 18.77 -1.12 11.27
C GLU A 63 18.23 -1.17 9.85
N ARG A 64 18.76 -0.34 8.97
CA ARG A 64 18.38 -0.35 7.56
C ARG A 64 18.67 -1.69 6.90
N ALA A 65 19.82 -2.28 7.16
CA ALA A 65 20.17 -3.60 6.64
C ALA A 65 19.18 -4.68 7.13
N HIS A 66 18.74 -4.61 8.39
CA HIS A 66 17.71 -5.49 8.93
C HIS A 66 16.36 -5.30 8.23
N ILE A 67 15.94 -4.06 7.99
CA ILE A 67 14.67 -3.76 7.29
C ILE A 67 14.75 -4.23 5.82
N LEU A 68 15.86 -4.03 5.14
CA LEU A 68 16.05 -4.51 3.76
C LEU A 68 16.08 -6.05 3.69
N ASN A 69 16.65 -6.72 4.67
CA ASN A 69 16.55 -8.19 4.77
C ASN A 69 15.09 -8.64 5.02
N ALA A 70 14.35 -7.92 5.85
CA ALA A 70 12.92 -8.17 6.04
C ALA A 70 12.14 -7.96 4.73
N LEU A 71 12.49 -6.96 3.90
CA LEU A 71 11.90 -6.76 2.58
C LEU A 71 12.13 -7.97 1.65
N GLU A 72 13.32 -8.53 1.61
CA GLU A 72 13.58 -9.73 0.78
C GLU A 72 12.78 -10.95 1.27
N ASN A 73 12.68 -11.16 2.58
CA ASN A 73 11.82 -12.20 3.12
C ASN A 73 10.32 -11.92 2.85
N PHE A 74 9.91 -10.65 2.90
CA PHE A 74 8.54 -10.26 2.55
C PHE A 74 8.22 -10.60 1.09
N LYS A 75 9.09 -10.25 0.13
CA LYS A 75 8.92 -10.58 -1.29
C LYS A 75 8.80 -12.09 -1.54
N GLU A 76 9.62 -12.88 -0.87
CA GLU A 76 9.60 -14.34 -1.00
C GLU A 76 8.30 -14.94 -0.44
N PHE A 77 7.79 -14.40 0.67
CA PHE A 77 6.51 -14.80 1.23
C PHE A 77 5.33 -14.34 0.36
N ASP A 78 5.33 -13.07 -0.10
CA ASP A 78 4.27 -12.50 -0.92
C ASP A 78 4.10 -13.23 -2.26
N ARG A 79 5.20 -13.66 -2.87
CA ARG A 79 5.21 -14.39 -4.14
C ARG A 79 4.31 -15.63 -4.15
N ILE A 80 4.18 -16.32 -3.02
CA ILE A 80 3.38 -17.54 -2.92
C ILE A 80 1.97 -17.28 -2.38
N PHE A 81 1.65 -16.04 -2.02
CA PHE A 81 0.37 -15.71 -1.38
C PHE A 81 -0.85 -16.16 -2.19
N PRO A 82 -0.89 -16.05 -3.54
CA PRO A 82 -1.99 -16.59 -4.33
C PRO A 82 -2.22 -18.10 -4.13
N ALA A 83 -1.14 -18.88 -3.95
CA ALA A 83 -1.24 -20.30 -3.67
C ALA A 83 -1.82 -20.59 -2.26
N LEU A 84 -1.46 -19.74 -1.28
CA LEU A 84 -2.04 -19.85 0.08
C LEU A 84 -3.54 -19.53 0.07
N VAL A 85 -3.97 -18.53 -0.69
CA VAL A 85 -5.39 -18.18 -0.86
C VAL A 85 -6.14 -19.32 -1.56
N ALA A 86 -5.49 -20.04 -2.48
CA ALA A 86 -6.04 -21.24 -3.11
C ALA A 86 -6.08 -22.47 -2.17
N GLY A 87 -5.70 -22.31 -0.90
CA GLY A 87 -5.76 -23.38 0.11
C GLY A 87 -4.54 -24.30 0.16
N LEU A 88 -3.46 -23.99 -0.58
CA LEU A 88 -2.24 -24.79 -0.51
C LEU A 88 -1.47 -24.48 0.77
N PRO A 89 -1.08 -25.49 1.56
CA PRO A 89 -0.39 -25.27 2.82
C PRO A 89 1.06 -24.78 2.60
N ILE A 90 1.49 -23.81 3.42
CA ILE A 90 2.79 -23.14 3.26
C ILE A 90 4.00 -24.07 3.35
N HIS A 91 3.89 -25.21 4.05
CA HIS A 91 4.99 -26.16 4.20
C HIS A 91 5.43 -26.81 2.86
N LEU A 92 4.59 -26.73 1.81
CA LEU A 92 4.95 -27.12 0.46
C LEU A 92 5.95 -26.14 -0.19
N PHE A 93 6.08 -24.93 0.34
CA PHE A 93 6.91 -23.84 -0.16
C PHE A 93 8.03 -23.52 0.82
N LYS A 94 9.07 -24.33 0.88
CA LYS A 94 10.13 -24.27 1.91
C LYS A 94 10.77 -22.89 2.05
N SER A 95 11.06 -22.20 0.93
CA SER A 95 11.68 -20.87 0.95
C SER A 95 10.75 -19.82 1.57
N ALA A 96 9.48 -19.81 1.17
CA ALA A 96 8.50 -18.89 1.70
C ALA A 96 8.13 -19.20 3.16
N HIS A 97 8.10 -20.47 3.55
CA HIS A 97 7.95 -20.86 4.94
C HIS A 97 9.10 -20.32 5.78
N SER A 98 10.36 -20.53 5.36
CA SER A 98 11.54 -19.97 6.03
C SER A 98 11.50 -18.44 6.08
N ALA A 99 11.09 -17.78 4.99
CA ALA A 99 10.95 -16.34 4.94
C ALA A 99 9.92 -15.81 5.95
N ARG A 100 8.77 -16.47 6.08
CA ARG A 100 7.74 -16.12 7.09
C ARG A 100 8.27 -16.31 8.52
N GLU A 101 9.01 -17.38 8.80
CA GLU A 101 9.61 -17.60 10.12
C GLU A 101 10.61 -16.48 10.45
N LYS A 102 11.49 -16.09 9.51
CA LYS A 102 12.44 -14.99 9.71
C LYS A 102 11.74 -13.64 9.94
N LEU A 103 10.64 -13.37 9.22
CA LEU A 103 9.81 -12.20 9.49
C LEU A 103 9.20 -12.26 10.90
N GLY A 104 8.73 -13.43 11.33
CA GLY A 104 8.25 -13.64 12.69
C GLY A 104 9.32 -13.40 13.73
N GLU A 105 10.54 -13.93 13.54
CA GLU A 105 11.68 -13.69 14.44
C GLU A 105 11.98 -12.20 14.61
N ALA A 106 11.97 -11.42 13.52
CA ALA A 106 12.16 -9.98 13.58
C ALA A 106 11.07 -9.24 14.38
N LEU A 107 9.85 -9.79 14.42
CA LEU A 107 8.66 -9.21 15.06
C LEU A 107 8.28 -9.89 16.38
N LEU A 108 9.18 -10.70 16.98
CA LEU A 108 8.97 -11.24 18.32
C LEU A 108 8.73 -10.12 19.34
N HIS A 109 7.88 -10.36 20.31
CA HIS A 109 7.55 -9.40 21.37
C HIS A 109 8.79 -8.80 22.02
N LYS A 110 9.77 -9.63 22.39
CA LYS A 110 11.07 -9.19 22.96
C LYS A 110 11.87 -8.24 22.05
N ASN A 111 11.70 -8.32 20.72
CA ASN A 111 12.35 -7.46 19.74
C ASN A 111 11.55 -6.16 19.55
N LEU A 112 10.23 -6.23 19.56
CA LEU A 112 9.36 -5.06 19.49
C LEU A 112 9.51 -4.16 20.70
N LEU A 113 9.71 -4.73 21.91
CA LEU A 113 9.97 -3.95 23.13
C LEU A 113 11.28 -3.14 23.12
N LYS A 114 12.20 -3.44 22.20
CA LYS A 114 13.43 -2.67 21.99
C LYS A 114 13.26 -1.49 21.03
N ARG A 115 12.06 -1.26 20.54
CA ARG A 115 11.79 -0.26 19.50
C ARG A 115 10.98 0.90 20.08
N ASP A 116 11.33 2.11 19.65
CA ASP A 116 10.60 3.33 19.98
C ASP A 116 9.52 3.63 18.95
N ASN A 117 8.47 4.30 19.39
CA ASN A 117 7.39 4.79 18.52
C ASN A 117 6.67 3.68 17.75
N LEU A 118 6.42 2.55 18.41
CA LEU A 118 5.49 1.54 17.89
C LEU A 118 4.13 2.20 17.58
N SER A 119 3.51 1.80 16.48
CA SER A 119 2.16 2.27 16.19
C SER A 119 1.18 1.78 17.26
N GLU A 120 0.15 2.59 17.51
CA GLU A 120 -0.94 2.21 18.44
C GLU A 120 -1.56 0.85 18.05
N LEU A 121 -1.73 0.60 16.75
CA LEU A 121 -2.20 -0.68 16.25
C LEU A 121 -1.33 -1.85 16.73
N VAL A 122 -0.01 -1.75 16.58
CA VAL A 122 0.91 -2.81 16.99
C VAL A 122 0.92 -2.97 18.50
N THR A 123 0.93 -1.86 19.25
CA THR A 123 0.87 -1.87 20.72
C THR A 123 -0.39 -2.55 21.24
N LEU A 124 -1.56 -2.22 20.70
CA LEU A 124 -2.83 -2.86 21.07
C LEU A 124 -2.85 -4.34 20.71
N ARG A 125 -2.28 -4.70 19.55
CA ARG A 125 -2.16 -6.12 19.16
C ARG A 125 -1.20 -6.90 20.04
N MET A 126 -0.11 -6.31 20.50
CA MET A 126 0.78 -6.96 21.48
C MET A 126 0.02 -7.26 22.77
N PHE A 127 -0.71 -6.27 23.30
CA PHE A 127 -1.56 -6.47 24.48
C PHE A 127 -2.62 -7.57 24.26
N LEU A 128 -3.32 -7.56 23.13
CA LEU A 128 -4.28 -8.59 22.79
C LEU A 128 -3.63 -9.97 22.68
N ASN A 129 -2.49 -10.07 22.00
CA ASN A 129 -1.77 -11.34 21.85
C ASN A 129 -1.35 -11.93 23.20
N ASP A 130 -1.02 -11.09 24.19
CA ASP A 130 -0.65 -11.57 25.53
C ASP A 130 -1.82 -12.22 26.26
N THR A 131 -3.06 -11.93 25.91
CA THR A 131 -4.25 -12.62 26.45
C THR A 131 -4.48 -14.00 25.83
N LEU A 132 -3.80 -14.31 24.71
CA LEU A 132 -3.95 -15.58 23.98
C LEU A 132 -2.98 -16.63 24.55
N SER A 133 -3.44 -17.37 25.56
CA SER A 133 -2.62 -18.39 26.24
C SER A 133 -2.32 -19.63 25.40
N THR A 134 -3.06 -19.84 24.30
CA THR A 134 -2.89 -20.99 23.40
C THR A 134 -1.82 -20.78 22.34
N PHE A 135 -1.36 -19.53 22.12
CA PHE A 135 -0.38 -19.19 21.11
C PHE A 135 1.02 -19.08 21.73
N ASP A 136 1.98 -19.72 21.10
CA ASP A 136 3.38 -19.50 21.44
C ASP A 136 3.88 -18.12 20.93
N ASP A 137 5.09 -17.72 21.32
CA ASP A 137 5.66 -16.41 20.97
C ASP A 137 5.84 -16.23 19.46
N MET A 138 6.13 -17.31 18.74
CA MET A 138 6.28 -17.27 17.28
C MET A 138 4.92 -17.14 16.59
N GLU A 139 3.89 -17.80 17.06
CA GLU A 139 2.53 -17.66 16.55
C GLU A 139 2.01 -16.24 16.76
N LYS A 140 2.24 -15.67 17.94
CA LYS A 140 1.95 -14.25 18.23
C LYS A 140 2.70 -13.31 17.28
N ALA A 141 3.99 -13.53 17.05
CA ALA A 141 4.79 -12.76 16.11
C ALA A 141 4.27 -12.85 14.67
N LYS A 142 3.85 -14.03 14.22
CA LYS A 142 3.25 -14.23 12.89
C LYS A 142 1.96 -13.44 12.69
N THR A 143 1.24 -13.08 13.74
CA THR A 143 0.09 -12.17 13.62
C THR A 143 0.52 -10.76 13.17
N HIS A 144 1.71 -10.31 13.56
CA HIS A 144 2.30 -9.04 13.10
C HIS A 144 2.81 -9.14 11.66
N VAL A 145 3.30 -10.32 11.22
CA VAL A 145 3.64 -10.56 9.80
C VAL A 145 2.40 -10.37 8.91
N ALA A 146 1.24 -10.82 9.36
CA ALA A 146 -0.01 -10.60 8.63
C ALA A 146 -0.37 -9.11 8.49
N VAL A 147 -0.15 -8.30 9.54
CA VAL A 147 -0.34 -6.84 9.50
C VAL A 147 0.66 -6.19 8.54
N LEU A 148 1.93 -6.58 8.60
CA LEU A 148 2.96 -6.11 7.69
C LEU A 148 2.57 -6.42 6.25
N TRP A 149 2.17 -7.66 5.97
CA TRP A 149 1.73 -8.07 4.64
C TRP A 149 0.54 -7.24 4.15
N ALA A 150 -0.51 -7.12 4.95
CA ALA A 150 -1.72 -6.37 4.59
C ALA A 150 -1.43 -4.88 4.30
N SER A 151 -0.44 -4.30 4.97
CA SER A 151 -0.05 -2.90 4.78
C SER A 151 0.81 -2.66 3.54
N GLN A 152 1.56 -3.67 3.05
CA GLN A 152 2.57 -3.49 2.01
C GLN A 152 2.20 -4.13 0.67
N ALA A 153 1.56 -5.29 0.68
CA ALA A 153 1.29 -6.08 -0.52
C ALA A 153 0.48 -5.31 -1.59
N ASN A 154 -0.39 -4.41 -1.16
CA ASN A 154 -1.19 -3.58 -2.05
C ASN A 154 -0.58 -2.18 -2.27
N THR A 155 0.05 -1.62 -1.25
CA THR A 155 0.57 -0.25 -1.27
C THR A 155 1.77 -0.11 -2.21
N ILE A 156 2.68 -1.09 -2.20
CA ILE A 156 3.86 -1.08 -3.07
C ILE A 156 3.47 -1.06 -4.57
N PRO A 157 2.67 -2.00 -5.09
CA PRO A 157 2.28 -1.98 -6.49
C PRO A 157 1.40 -0.77 -6.85
N ALA A 158 0.52 -0.30 -5.95
CA ALA A 158 -0.27 0.91 -6.19
C ALA A 158 0.63 2.14 -6.35
N THR A 159 1.65 2.30 -5.51
CA THR A 159 2.64 3.38 -5.62
C THR A 159 3.44 3.27 -6.91
N PHE A 160 3.89 2.06 -7.26
CA PHE A 160 4.62 1.83 -8.50
C PHE A 160 3.81 2.26 -9.73
N TRP A 161 2.58 1.78 -9.88
CA TRP A 161 1.75 2.09 -11.03
C TRP A 161 1.37 3.58 -11.08
N SER A 162 1.10 4.20 -9.95
CA SER A 162 0.82 5.63 -9.87
C SER A 162 2.01 6.46 -10.35
N LEU A 163 3.21 6.17 -9.88
CA LEU A 163 4.44 6.84 -10.33
C LEU A 163 4.78 6.52 -11.78
N PHE A 164 4.56 5.27 -12.23
CA PHE A 164 4.82 4.87 -13.60
C PHE A 164 3.99 5.70 -14.59
N TYR A 165 2.68 5.80 -14.38
CA TYR A 165 1.81 6.59 -15.25
C TYR A 165 2.07 8.09 -15.13
N LEU A 166 2.34 8.59 -13.93
CA LEU A 166 2.70 9.99 -13.69
C LEU A 166 3.97 10.38 -14.45
N LEU A 167 5.02 9.58 -14.37
CA LEU A 167 6.30 9.81 -15.06
C LEU A 167 6.16 9.72 -16.59
N LYS A 168 5.23 8.92 -17.10
CA LYS A 168 4.96 8.80 -18.53
C LYS A 168 4.08 9.91 -19.10
N SER A 169 3.40 10.69 -18.25
CA SER A 169 2.49 11.75 -18.68
C SER A 169 3.00 13.13 -18.23
N PRO A 170 3.62 13.92 -19.13
CA PRO A 170 4.08 15.28 -18.81
C PRO A 170 2.93 16.20 -18.34
N GLU A 171 1.71 15.98 -18.81
CA GLU A 171 0.53 16.75 -18.40
C GLU A 171 0.14 16.43 -16.96
N ALA A 172 0.04 15.15 -16.62
CA ALA A 172 -0.22 14.69 -15.26
C ALA A 172 0.85 15.23 -14.29
N MET A 173 2.13 15.16 -14.70
CA MET A 173 3.23 15.67 -13.89
C MET A 173 3.10 17.16 -13.61
N ARG A 174 2.79 17.98 -14.63
CA ARG A 174 2.57 19.42 -14.45
C ARG A 174 1.37 19.71 -13.53
N ALA A 175 0.26 19.00 -13.73
CA ALA A 175 -0.94 19.17 -12.91
C ALA A 175 -0.70 18.80 -11.44
N ALA A 176 -0.07 17.65 -11.19
CA ALA A 176 0.28 17.19 -9.85
C ALA A 176 1.28 18.14 -9.16
N THR A 177 2.30 18.60 -9.87
CA THR A 177 3.28 19.55 -9.33
C THR A 177 2.61 20.87 -8.92
N LYS A 178 1.72 21.40 -9.76
CA LYS A 178 0.97 22.62 -9.46
C LYS A 178 0.08 22.45 -8.23
N GLU A 179 -0.62 21.34 -8.10
CA GLU A 179 -1.46 21.05 -6.94
C GLU A 179 -0.64 20.95 -5.66
N VAL A 180 0.45 20.17 -5.67
CA VAL A 180 1.35 20.02 -4.52
C VAL A 180 1.94 21.38 -4.10
N GLN A 181 2.39 22.18 -5.04
CA GLN A 181 2.92 23.52 -4.75
C GLN A 181 1.87 24.40 -4.09
N SER A 182 0.64 24.43 -4.61
CA SER A 182 -0.46 25.20 -4.01
C SER A 182 -0.78 24.78 -2.58
N ILE A 183 -0.77 23.45 -2.30
CA ILE A 183 -1.02 22.93 -0.95
C ILE A 183 0.13 23.31 0.00
N LEU A 184 1.38 23.19 -0.44
CA LEU A 184 2.55 23.57 0.35
C LEU A 184 2.54 25.08 0.67
N GLU A 185 2.25 25.92 -0.30
CA GLU A 185 2.12 27.36 -0.10
C GLU A 185 1.02 27.70 0.91
N SER A 186 -0.15 27.06 0.79
CA SER A 186 -1.26 27.24 1.73
C SER A 186 -0.93 26.77 3.16
N ALA A 187 -0.03 25.79 3.29
CA ALA A 187 0.47 25.28 4.55
C ALA A 187 1.63 26.11 5.13
N GLY A 188 2.14 27.10 4.40
CA GLY A 188 3.35 27.85 4.77
C GLY A 188 4.64 27.02 4.67
N GLU A 189 4.58 25.90 3.95
CA GLU A 189 5.69 24.98 3.75
C GLU A 189 6.38 25.21 2.40
N LYS A 190 7.67 24.87 2.32
CA LYS A 190 8.43 24.96 1.05
C LYS A 190 9.30 23.71 0.92
N ILE A 191 9.38 23.18 -0.28
CA ILE A 191 10.38 22.16 -0.61
C ILE A 191 11.75 22.83 -0.55
N SER A 192 12.59 22.35 0.37
CA SER A 192 13.97 22.84 0.54
C SER A 192 14.93 21.66 0.42
N LEU A 193 16.07 21.89 -0.22
CA LEU A 193 17.17 20.93 -0.30
C LEU A 193 17.88 20.75 1.06
N ASP A 194 17.62 21.62 2.03
CA ASP A 194 18.23 21.62 3.35
C ASP A 194 17.68 20.52 4.28
N GLY A 195 16.83 19.64 3.75
CA GLY A 195 16.26 18.52 4.53
C GLY A 195 15.23 18.95 5.59
N LYS A 196 14.70 20.17 5.52
CA LYS A 196 13.66 20.64 6.42
C LYS A 196 12.41 19.75 6.27
N HIS A 197 11.90 19.28 7.40
CA HIS A 197 10.70 18.47 7.42
C HIS A 197 9.48 19.28 6.96
N ILE A 198 8.73 18.71 6.00
CA ILE A 198 7.43 19.21 5.56
C ILE A 198 6.37 18.53 6.43
N SER A 199 5.50 19.32 7.04
CA SER A 199 4.39 18.82 7.84
C SER A 199 3.06 19.18 7.22
N LEU A 200 2.35 18.17 6.68
CA LEU A 200 0.99 18.32 6.18
C LEU A 200 0.03 17.53 7.05
N ASN A 201 -1.08 18.14 7.41
CA ASN A 201 -2.13 17.47 8.13
C ASN A 201 -3.04 16.64 7.20
N ARG A 202 -3.89 15.79 7.78
CA ARG A 202 -4.76 14.90 7.01
C ARG A 202 -5.68 15.65 6.05
N LYS A 203 -6.25 16.79 6.45
CA LYS A 203 -7.14 17.60 5.60
C LYS A 203 -6.41 18.15 4.37
N GLN A 204 -5.14 18.55 4.52
CA GLN A 204 -4.33 19.02 3.41
C GLN A 204 -4.01 17.90 2.42
N LEU A 205 -3.71 16.70 2.92
CA LEU A 205 -3.49 15.52 2.07
C LEU A 205 -4.78 15.09 1.35
N ASP A 206 -5.91 15.12 2.03
CA ASP A 206 -7.21 14.76 1.43
C ASP A 206 -7.71 15.82 0.42
N ASN A 207 -7.13 17.04 0.42
CA ASN A 207 -7.47 18.12 -0.50
C ASN A 207 -6.53 18.17 -1.72
N MET A 208 -6.23 17.00 -2.30
CA MET A 208 -5.40 16.84 -3.51
C MET A 208 -6.16 16.01 -4.57
N PRO A 209 -7.23 16.56 -5.16
CA PRO A 209 -8.08 15.81 -6.09
C PRO A 209 -7.37 15.35 -7.36
N VAL A 210 -6.35 16.10 -7.85
CA VAL A 210 -5.55 15.69 -9.02
C VAL A 210 -4.73 14.46 -8.71
N LEU A 211 -4.00 14.44 -7.58
CA LEU A 211 -3.24 13.26 -7.16
C LEU A 211 -4.14 12.07 -6.90
N ASP A 212 -5.30 12.29 -6.27
CA ASP A 212 -6.29 11.23 -6.03
C ASP A 212 -6.82 10.65 -7.36
N SER A 213 -7.12 11.52 -8.35
CA SER A 213 -7.52 11.10 -9.69
C SER A 213 -6.44 10.30 -10.41
N ILE A 214 -5.17 10.72 -10.33
CA ILE A 214 -4.01 9.98 -10.88
C ILE A 214 -3.91 8.58 -10.27
N ILE A 215 -4.03 8.47 -8.95
CA ILE A 215 -3.96 7.19 -8.24
C ILE A 215 -5.13 6.28 -8.64
N LYS A 216 -6.35 6.81 -8.68
CA LYS A 216 -7.55 6.07 -9.10
C LYS A 216 -7.41 5.56 -10.54
N GLU A 217 -6.94 6.39 -11.46
CA GLU A 217 -6.76 6.02 -12.86
C GLU A 217 -5.65 4.97 -13.04
N ALA A 218 -4.54 5.13 -12.33
CA ALA A 218 -3.47 4.13 -12.32
C ALA A 218 -3.97 2.78 -11.80
N MET A 219 -4.75 2.78 -10.72
CA MET A 219 -5.34 1.56 -10.16
C MET A 219 -6.39 0.95 -11.10
N ARG A 220 -7.22 1.77 -11.75
CA ARG A 220 -8.19 1.29 -12.77
C ARG A 220 -7.50 0.52 -13.89
N LEU A 221 -6.38 1.04 -14.38
CA LEU A 221 -5.63 0.43 -15.49
C LEU A 221 -4.80 -0.79 -15.07
N SER A 222 -4.32 -0.84 -13.84
CA SER A 222 -3.40 -1.89 -13.37
C SER A 222 -4.07 -3.00 -12.54
N SER A 223 -5.28 -2.77 -12.00
CA SER A 223 -5.94 -3.75 -11.15
C SER A 223 -6.57 -4.88 -11.97
N ALA A 224 -6.09 -6.09 -11.73
CA ALA A 224 -6.58 -7.32 -12.37
C ALA A 224 -7.07 -8.35 -11.34
N SER A 225 -7.40 -7.91 -10.13
CA SER A 225 -7.82 -8.80 -9.05
C SER A 225 -9.25 -9.32 -9.24
N MET A 226 -9.47 -10.55 -8.81
CA MET A 226 -10.81 -11.12 -8.65
C MET A 226 -11.20 -11.12 -7.18
N THR A 227 -12.47 -10.86 -6.91
CA THR A 227 -13.06 -11.03 -5.58
C THR A 227 -13.93 -12.26 -5.57
N PHE A 228 -13.68 -13.17 -4.64
CA PHE A 228 -14.43 -14.41 -4.49
C PHE A 228 -15.34 -14.35 -3.27
N ARG A 229 -16.52 -14.94 -3.39
CA ARG A 229 -17.45 -15.20 -2.28
C ARG A 229 -17.91 -16.63 -2.36
N VAL A 230 -17.97 -17.31 -1.21
CA VAL A 230 -18.53 -18.66 -1.10
C VAL A 230 -19.96 -18.54 -0.59
N ALA A 231 -20.89 -19.15 -1.26
CA ALA A 231 -22.28 -19.20 -0.84
C ALA A 231 -22.43 -20.04 0.43
N LYS A 232 -23.03 -19.48 1.48
CA LYS A 232 -23.26 -20.20 2.74
C LYS A 232 -24.52 -21.06 2.72
N GLU A 233 -25.42 -20.75 1.79
CA GLU A 233 -26.71 -21.40 1.61
C GLU A 233 -27.14 -21.31 0.15
N ASP A 234 -28.15 -22.08 -0.24
CA ASP A 234 -28.75 -22.00 -1.55
C ASP A 234 -29.55 -20.69 -1.69
N PHE A 235 -29.36 -19.97 -2.78
CA PHE A 235 -30.15 -18.78 -3.07
C PHE A 235 -30.28 -18.51 -4.57
N ALA A 236 -31.31 -17.75 -4.96
CA ALA A 236 -31.47 -17.27 -6.33
C ALA A 236 -30.88 -15.86 -6.46
N LEU A 237 -29.88 -15.70 -7.33
CA LEU A 237 -29.32 -14.41 -7.70
C LEU A 237 -30.08 -13.85 -8.90
N HIS A 238 -30.71 -12.69 -8.71
CA HIS A 238 -31.45 -12.00 -9.76
C HIS A 238 -30.55 -10.92 -10.39
N LEU A 239 -30.18 -11.09 -11.65
CA LEU A 239 -29.44 -10.10 -12.43
C LEU A 239 -30.23 -9.67 -13.64
N GLN A 240 -30.76 -8.46 -13.62
CA GLN A 240 -31.64 -7.92 -14.66
C GLN A 240 -32.88 -8.82 -14.88
N ASN A 241 -32.94 -9.54 -16.00
CA ASN A 241 -34.03 -10.45 -16.34
C ASN A 241 -33.69 -11.92 -16.12
N ASP A 242 -32.47 -12.20 -15.66
CA ASP A 242 -31.98 -13.56 -15.51
C ASP A 242 -31.97 -13.99 -14.05
N PHE A 243 -32.15 -15.29 -13.82
CA PHE A 243 -32.14 -15.94 -12.52
C PHE A 243 -31.03 -16.99 -12.51
N TYR A 244 -30.16 -16.89 -11.54
CA TYR A 244 -29.07 -17.84 -11.34
C TYR A 244 -29.26 -18.54 -10.01
N ASN A 245 -29.44 -19.88 -10.04
CA ASN A 245 -29.52 -20.68 -8.83
C ASN A 245 -28.10 -20.93 -8.32
N ILE A 246 -27.73 -20.29 -7.24
CA ILE A 246 -26.46 -20.47 -6.54
C ILE A 246 -26.68 -21.46 -5.43
N ARG A 247 -25.86 -22.51 -5.40
CA ARG A 247 -25.92 -23.54 -4.35
C ARG A 247 -24.96 -23.20 -3.22
N ARG A 248 -25.24 -23.76 -2.08
CA ARG A 248 -24.29 -23.76 -0.98
C ARG A 248 -22.93 -24.28 -1.47
N ASP A 249 -21.87 -23.62 -1.03
CA ASP A 249 -20.45 -23.85 -1.38
C ASP A 249 -20.07 -23.50 -2.82
N ASP A 250 -20.99 -23.01 -3.65
CA ASP A 250 -20.65 -22.42 -4.95
C ASP A 250 -19.79 -21.16 -4.74
N ILE A 251 -18.81 -20.95 -5.67
CA ILE A 251 -17.94 -19.78 -5.66
C ILE A 251 -18.46 -18.76 -6.66
N VAL A 252 -18.84 -17.59 -6.16
CA VAL A 252 -19.20 -16.43 -7.00
C VAL A 252 -17.97 -15.55 -7.15
N ALA A 253 -17.49 -15.37 -8.38
CA ALA A 253 -16.35 -14.53 -8.72
C ALA A 253 -16.80 -13.19 -9.31
N LEU A 254 -16.28 -12.09 -8.75
CA LEU A 254 -16.42 -10.74 -9.29
C LEU A 254 -15.09 -10.34 -9.93
N TYR A 255 -15.15 -9.91 -11.20
CA TYR A 255 -13.98 -9.46 -11.95
C TYR A 255 -14.13 -7.97 -12.33
N PRO A 256 -13.68 -7.06 -11.45
CA PRO A 256 -13.87 -5.62 -11.62
C PRO A 256 -13.25 -5.06 -12.91
N GLN A 257 -12.22 -5.70 -13.45
CA GLN A 257 -11.52 -5.26 -14.65
C GLN A 257 -12.47 -5.12 -15.86
N LEU A 258 -13.52 -5.93 -15.93
CA LEU A 258 -14.55 -5.80 -16.96
C LEU A 258 -15.26 -4.43 -16.92
N LEU A 259 -15.49 -3.91 -15.71
CA LEU A 259 -16.05 -2.57 -15.54
C LEU A 259 -14.99 -1.48 -15.75
N HIS A 260 -13.73 -1.74 -15.36
CA HIS A 260 -12.64 -0.77 -15.52
C HIS A 260 -12.36 -0.46 -17.00
N PHE A 261 -12.57 -1.41 -17.89
CA PHE A 261 -12.32 -1.26 -19.33
C PHE A 261 -13.61 -1.14 -20.15
N ASP A 262 -14.76 -0.95 -19.51
CA ASP A 262 -16.04 -0.77 -20.19
C ASP A 262 -16.09 0.61 -20.85
N PRO A 263 -16.16 0.70 -22.21
CA PRO A 263 -16.21 1.97 -22.92
C PRO A 263 -17.53 2.75 -22.70
N GLU A 264 -18.59 2.08 -22.23
CA GLU A 264 -19.84 2.75 -21.84
C GLU A 264 -19.69 3.55 -20.54
N ILE A 265 -18.72 3.17 -19.68
CA ILE A 265 -18.42 3.86 -18.42
C ILE A 265 -17.27 4.85 -18.60
N TYR A 266 -16.24 4.42 -19.31
CA TYR A 266 -14.99 5.17 -19.46
C TYR A 266 -14.66 5.41 -20.94
N ALA A 267 -14.73 6.63 -21.39
CA ALA A 267 -14.25 6.99 -22.74
C ALA A 267 -12.77 6.66 -22.88
N ASP A 268 -12.37 6.01 -23.99
CA ASP A 268 -11.00 5.53 -24.23
C ASP A 268 -10.44 4.73 -23.03
N PRO A 269 -11.05 3.60 -22.67
CA PRO A 269 -10.80 2.95 -21.38
C PRO A 269 -9.38 2.39 -21.23
N LEU A 270 -8.62 2.22 -22.31
CA LEU A 270 -7.23 1.73 -22.30
C LEU A 270 -6.21 2.87 -22.21
N THR A 271 -6.64 4.13 -22.33
CA THR A 271 -5.77 5.30 -22.27
C THR A 271 -5.74 5.88 -20.87
N PHE A 272 -4.54 6.16 -20.34
CA PHE A 272 -4.38 6.87 -19.09
C PHE A 272 -4.78 8.33 -19.24
N LYS A 273 -5.72 8.79 -18.41
CA LYS A 273 -6.19 10.19 -18.34
C LYS A 273 -6.17 10.61 -16.87
N TYR A 274 -5.22 11.49 -16.51
CA TYR A 274 -5.00 11.89 -15.11
C TYR A 274 -6.19 12.60 -14.46
N ASP A 275 -7.06 13.21 -15.29
CA ASP A 275 -8.24 13.97 -14.90
C ASP A 275 -9.55 13.17 -14.99
N ARG A 276 -9.48 11.87 -15.26
CA ARG A 276 -10.66 11.02 -15.46
C ARG A 276 -11.63 11.04 -14.28
N PHE A 277 -11.13 11.21 -13.09
CA PHE A 277 -11.90 11.27 -11.86
C PHE A 277 -12.07 12.70 -11.32
N LEU A 278 -11.91 13.71 -12.18
CA LEU A 278 -12.23 15.09 -11.90
C LEU A 278 -13.50 15.52 -12.65
N ASN A 279 -14.27 16.42 -12.03
CA ASN A 279 -15.35 17.14 -12.70
C ASN A 279 -14.79 18.40 -13.40
N GLU A 280 -15.67 19.15 -14.08
CA GLU A 280 -15.31 20.38 -14.81
C GLU A 280 -14.72 21.47 -13.90
N ASN A 281 -15.02 21.42 -12.60
CA ASN A 281 -14.50 22.36 -11.60
C ASN A 281 -13.16 21.92 -11.00
N GLY A 282 -12.62 20.77 -11.42
CA GLY A 282 -11.38 20.20 -10.88
C GLY A 282 -11.54 19.50 -9.52
N GLU A 283 -12.78 19.23 -9.11
CA GLU A 283 -13.10 18.49 -7.88
C GLU A 283 -13.30 16.99 -8.19
N GLU A 284 -13.38 16.16 -7.15
CA GLU A 284 -13.63 14.72 -7.30
C GLU A 284 -14.93 14.46 -8.05
N LYS A 285 -14.84 13.72 -9.17
CA LYS A 285 -15.99 13.23 -9.92
C LYS A 285 -16.53 11.97 -9.24
N THR A 286 -17.78 12.03 -8.79
CA THR A 286 -18.47 10.92 -8.12
C THR A 286 -19.49 10.22 -9.00
N ASP A 287 -19.91 10.86 -10.10
CA ASP A 287 -21.00 10.43 -10.96
C ASP A 287 -20.49 9.69 -12.20
N PHE A 288 -20.80 8.42 -12.25
CA PHE A 288 -20.52 7.57 -13.40
C PHE A 288 -21.81 6.95 -13.90
N TYR A 289 -21.90 6.78 -15.21
CA TYR A 289 -23.10 6.29 -15.87
C TYR A 289 -22.78 5.09 -16.76
N ARG A 290 -23.73 4.17 -16.90
CA ARG A 290 -23.72 3.10 -17.88
C ARG A 290 -25.10 3.05 -18.55
N ASN A 291 -25.14 3.11 -19.86
CA ASN A 291 -26.43 3.15 -20.64
C ASN A 291 -27.38 4.23 -20.09
N GLY A 292 -26.87 5.43 -19.79
CA GLY A 292 -27.66 6.55 -19.26
C GLY A 292 -28.14 6.39 -17.80
N ARG A 293 -27.84 5.27 -17.15
CA ARG A 293 -28.18 5.03 -15.73
C ARG A 293 -26.99 5.33 -14.84
N LYS A 294 -27.19 6.14 -13.81
CA LYS A 294 -26.17 6.45 -12.81
C LYS A 294 -25.78 5.18 -12.05
N LEU A 295 -24.48 4.94 -11.92
CA LEU A 295 -23.94 3.85 -11.11
C LEU A 295 -24.01 4.21 -9.64
N LYS A 296 -24.31 3.23 -8.78
CA LYS A 296 -24.42 3.42 -7.31
C LYS A 296 -23.08 3.69 -6.63
N SER A 297 -21.98 3.34 -7.26
CA SER A 297 -20.62 3.53 -6.74
C SER A 297 -19.64 3.78 -7.88
N ILE A 298 -18.50 4.39 -7.56
CA ILE A 298 -17.40 4.54 -8.51
C ILE A 298 -16.84 3.15 -8.84
N PRO A 299 -16.85 2.69 -10.11
CA PRO A 299 -16.45 1.33 -10.46
C PRO A 299 -15.02 0.97 -10.08
N CYS A 300 -14.13 1.97 -9.98
CA CYS A 300 -12.74 1.81 -9.61
C CYS A 300 -12.51 1.46 -8.11
N ARG A 301 -13.51 1.68 -7.24
CA ARG A 301 -13.39 1.45 -5.79
C ARG A 301 -13.39 -0.01 -5.38
N THR A 302 -13.73 -0.94 -6.26
CA THR A 302 -13.97 -2.35 -5.93
C THR A 302 -12.75 -3.26 -5.99
N GLY A 303 -11.56 -2.73 -6.34
CA GLY A 303 -10.39 -3.57 -6.59
C GLY A 303 -9.67 -4.09 -5.34
N TYR A 304 -9.62 -3.33 -4.24
CA TYR A 304 -8.84 -3.72 -3.06
C TYR A 304 -9.44 -3.32 -1.70
N PHE A 305 -10.45 -2.48 -1.68
CA PHE A 305 -11.04 -1.97 -0.43
C PHE A 305 -12.56 -2.18 -0.36
N ALA A 306 -13.08 -3.27 -0.88
CA ALA A 306 -14.41 -3.73 -0.50
C ALA A 306 -14.32 -4.36 0.90
N THR A 307 -13.93 -3.57 1.89
CA THR A 307 -14.23 -3.89 3.27
C THR A 307 -15.64 -3.41 3.54
N SER A 308 -16.51 -4.37 3.80
CA SER A 308 -17.70 -4.30 4.65
C SER A 308 -18.65 -3.09 4.45
N GLN A 309 -19.73 -3.31 3.77
CA GLN A 309 -21.04 -3.05 4.38
C GLN A 309 -21.88 -4.30 4.28
#